data_f73a6f5bb71ecbcdf323539e24afb49d
#
_entry.id   f73a6f5bb71ecbcdf323539e24afb49d
#
_cell.length_a   1.000
_cell.length_b   1.000
_cell.length_c   1.000
_cell.angle_alpha   90.00
_cell.angle_beta   90.00
_cell.angle_gamma   90.00
#
_symmetry.space_group_name_H-M   'P 1'
#
loop_
_entity.id
_entity.type
_entity.pdbx_description
1 polymer ?
#
loop_
_entity_poly.entity_id
_entity_poly.type
_entity_poly.pdbx_seq_one_letter_code
_entity_poly.pdbx_strand_id
1 'polypeptide(L)'
;MIRIPHLKKVIVGSAFVGAFFFASPTAGAEELPASAPTGSDAVTTAVLNQFNSEIARFGEASGVTAAVNQAVSDANTAIVQAQSEIAKWQPATEQFAAREHNTQQYAQPLTNPNPIGMIENATQPEFKPQGTDPNYVWKNDAFSKVAAAKPFDDYVLHRVPASYFDAPRIPEESNAAMTRGKSLYGPGTPLYVNQDTMCTLTAAGTDAAGRKVGLTAGHCGNVGDSVSSADSWQVGTTGTVAARNEYLDYTVIEFGSKAEISRSYNGVTATQLGGTAKPGEVTCKTGVATGTTCGMTYQQSREVQINQICAMVGDSGAPVMSNGRIIGTVSRGLIPGLPECRSPLQGPLHNPTVAMNMDAILADMNRRGGVGAGFALPQH
;
A
#
# COMPACT_ATOMS: atom_id res chain seq x y z
N MET A 1 -32.10 -0.30 -28.93
CA MET A 1 -32.07 -0.99 -27.63
C MET A 1 -31.21 -2.22 -27.76
N ILE A 2 -29.92 -2.10 -27.43
CA ILE A 2 -28.96 -3.22 -27.46
C ILE A 2 -28.89 -3.77 -26.03
N ARG A 3 -29.41 -4.97 -25.82
CA ARG A 3 -29.28 -5.69 -24.54
C ARG A 3 -27.88 -6.23 -24.46
N ILE A 4 -27.06 -5.74 -23.51
CA ILE A 4 -25.72 -6.24 -23.20
C ILE A 4 -25.84 -7.29 -22.10
N PRO A 5 -25.76 -8.60 -22.38
CA PRO A 5 -25.99 -9.66 -21.38
C PRO A 5 -24.84 -9.78 -20.35
N HIS A 6 -23.68 -9.16 -20.61
CA HIS A 6 -22.50 -9.28 -19.74
C HIS A 6 -22.49 -8.33 -18.54
N LEU A 7 -23.21 -7.22 -18.59
CA LEU A 7 -23.24 -6.24 -17.50
C LEU A 7 -23.89 -6.77 -16.21
N LYS A 8 -24.91 -7.64 -16.35
CA LYS A 8 -25.57 -8.25 -15.18
C LYS A 8 -24.69 -9.21 -14.38
N LYS A 9 -23.71 -9.89 -15.03
CA LYS A 9 -22.81 -10.84 -14.35
C LYS A 9 -21.74 -10.12 -13.52
N VAL A 10 -21.27 -8.96 -13.97
CA VAL A 10 -20.26 -8.16 -13.26
C VAL A 10 -20.88 -7.49 -12.02
N ILE A 11 -22.11 -6.97 -12.13
CA ILE A 11 -22.79 -6.30 -11.01
C ILE A 11 -23.13 -7.29 -9.90
N VAL A 12 -23.55 -8.52 -10.23
CA VAL A 12 -23.86 -9.55 -9.22
C VAL A 12 -22.60 -9.99 -8.47
N GLY A 13 -21.48 -10.17 -9.16
CA GLY A 13 -20.21 -10.52 -8.50
C GLY A 13 -19.70 -9.46 -7.55
N SER A 14 -19.77 -8.18 -7.95
CA SER A 14 -19.27 -7.06 -7.14
C SER A 14 -20.14 -6.76 -5.92
N ALA A 15 -21.46 -6.88 -6.04
CA ALA A 15 -22.38 -6.67 -4.92
C ALA A 15 -22.25 -7.76 -3.85
N PHE A 16 -21.86 -8.98 -4.25
CA PHE A 16 -21.76 -10.13 -3.35
C PHE A 16 -20.55 -10.07 -2.44
N VAL A 17 -19.38 -9.70 -2.98
CA VAL A 17 -18.16 -9.58 -2.20
C VAL A 17 -18.24 -8.40 -1.22
N GLY A 18 -18.87 -7.30 -1.62
CA GLY A 18 -19.06 -6.14 -0.75
C GLY A 18 -20.02 -6.38 0.44
N ALA A 19 -21.09 -7.13 0.25
CA ALA A 19 -22.09 -7.38 1.31
C ALA A 19 -21.57 -8.28 2.44
N PHE A 20 -20.63 -9.18 2.16
CA PHE A 20 -20.06 -10.09 3.16
C PHE A 20 -19.06 -9.42 4.10
N PHE A 21 -18.43 -8.34 3.69
CA PHE A 21 -17.45 -7.64 4.54
C PHE A 21 -18.05 -6.59 5.49
N PHE A 22 -19.31 -6.19 5.28
CA PHE A 22 -19.99 -5.18 6.14
C PHE A 22 -21.08 -5.74 7.06
N ALA A 23 -21.43 -7.02 6.95
CA ALA A 23 -22.34 -7.66 7.88
C ALA A 23 -21.52 -8.29 9.02
N SER A 24 -21.23 -7.52 10.08
CA SER A 24 -20.84 -8.11 11.35
C SER A 24 -22.01 -8.90 11.89
N PRO A 25 -21.90 -10.21 12.11
CA PRO A 25 -22.91 -10.94 12.83
C PRO A 25 -22.79 -10.59 14.32
N THR A 26 -23.74 -9.84 14.85
CA THR A 26 -24.09 -9.96 16.27
C THR A 26 -24.78 -11.30 16.44
N ALA A 27 -24.02 -12.37 16.55
CA ALA A 27 -24.50 -13.68 16.95
C ALA A 27 -23.64 -14.18 18.10
N GLY A 28 -24.33 -14.66 19.14
CA GLY A 28 -23.77 -15.08 20.40
C GLY A 28 -22.65 -16.10 20.28
N ALA A 29 -21.74 -16.01 21.24
CA ALA A 29 -20.64 -16.95 21.43
C ALA A 29 -21.22 -18.35 21.66
N GLU A 30 -21.20 -19.20 20.66
CA GLU A 30 -21.26 -20.65 20.83
C GLU A 30 -19.82 -21.14 21.00
N GLU A 31 -19.56 -21.81 22.12
CA GLU A 31 -18.29 -22.40 22.48
C GLU A 31 -17.79 -23.33 21.35
N LEU A 32 -16.63 -23.01 20.78
CA LEU A 32 -15.93 -23.90 19.86
C LEU A 32 -15.47 -25.16 20.63
N PRO A 33 -15.62 -26.36 20.07
CA PRO A 33 -15.17 -27.57 20.69
C PRO A 33 -13.65 -27.58 20.89
N ALA A 34 -13.23 -28.03 22.08
CA ALA A 34 -11.85 -27.98 22.60
C ALA A 34 -10.91 -29.00 21.93
N SER A 35 -10.80 -28.98 20.59
CA SER A 35 -9.72 -29.65 19.85
C SER A 35 -9.55 -29.00 18.49
N ALA A 36 -8.93 -27.82 18.47
CA ALA A 36 -8.50 -27.22 17.21
C ALA A 36 -7.26 -27.96 16.68
N PRO A 37 -7.21 -28.34 15.38
CA PRO A 37 -6.01 -28.87 14.79
C PRO A 37 -4.92 -27.81 14.76
N THR A 38 -3.76 -28.12 15.31
CA THR A 38 -2.58 -27.26 15.34
C THR A 38 -1.89 -27.26 13.97
N GLY A 39 -2.39 -26.43 13.05
CA GLY A 39 -1.76 -26.17 11.75
C GLY A 39 -2.53 -25.10 11.01
N SER A 40 -1.83 -24.07 10.54
CA SER A 40 -2.43 -22.95 9.76
C SER A 40 -3.25 -23.41 8.55
N ASP A 41 -2.87 -24.55 7.94
CA ASP A 41 -3.51 -25.10 6.74
C ASP A 41 -4.88 -25.71 7.00
N ALA A 42 -5.07 -26.34 8.19
CA ALA A 42 -6.34 -26.97 8.55
C ALA A 42 -7.42 -25.92 8.90
N VAL A 43 -7.04 -24.85 9.56
CA VAL A 43 -7.96 -23.73 9.89
C VAL A 43 -8.39 -22.99 8.62
N THR A 44 -7.46 -22.74 7.71
CA THR A 44 -7.75 -22.08 6.43
C THR A 44 -8.68 -22.95 5.56
N THR A 45 -8.46 -24.26 5.53
CA THR A 45 -9.29 -25.20 4.77
C THR A 45 -10.71 -25.29 5.36
N ALA A 46 -10.86 -25.31 6.68
CA ALA A 46 -12.16 -25.33 7.33
C ALA A 46 -12.98 -24.07 7.07
N VAL A 47 -12.35 -22.90 7.16
CA VAL A 47 -12.98 -21.61 6.87
C VAL A 47 -13.42 -21.52 5.41
N LEU A 48 -12.59 -21.96 4.47
CA LEU A 48 -12.92 -22.01 3.04
C LEU A 48 -14.09 -22.95 2.76
N ASN A 49 -14.13 -24.12 3.38
CA ASN A 49 -15.23 -25.07 3.20
C ASN A 49 -16.54 -24.52 3.75
N GLN A 50 -16.52 -23.86 4.91
CA GLN A 50 -17.72 -23.22 5.45
C GLN A 50 -18.21 -22.09 4.55
N PHE A 51 -17.30 -21.21 4.10
CA PHE A 51 -17.61 -20.13 3.16
C PHE A 51 -18.21 -20.66 1.85
N ASN A 52 -17.63 -21.69 1.25
CA ASN A 52 -18.14 -22.31 0.02
C ASN A 52 -19.52 -22.91 0.20
N SER A 53 -19.81 -23.51 1.37
CA SER A 53 -21.12 -24.09 1.65
C SER A 53 -22.22 -23.04 1.80
N GLU A 54 -21.92 -21.90 2.40
CA GLU A 54 -22.86 -20.79 2.55
C GLU A 54 -23.16 -20.10 1.21
N ILE A 55 -22.15 -19.90 0.38
CA ILE A 55 -22.33 -19.36 -0.96
C ILE A 55 -23.13 -20.30 -1.86
N ALA A 56 -22.90 -21.62 -1.78
CA ALA A 56 -23.68 -22.59 -2.52
C ALA A 56 -25.16 -22.54 -2.14
N ARG A 57 -25.50 -22.50 -0.84
CA ARG A 57 -26.89 -22.33 -0.36
C ARG A 57 -27.54 -21.05 -0.86
N PHE A 58 -26.80 -19.95 -0.91
CA PHE A 58 -27.31 -18.71 -1.46
C PHE A 58 -27.54 -18.80 -2.98
N GLY A 59 -26.64 -19.42 -3.71
CA GLY A 59 -26.78 -19.67 -5.16
C GLY A 59 -28.04 -20.45 -5.48
N GLU A 60 -28.34 -21.47 -4.71
CA GLU A 60 -29.57 -22.26 -4.81
C GLU A 60 -30.82 -21.41 -4.51
N ALA A 61 -30.79 -20.63 -3.42
CA ALA A 61 -31.92 -19.79 -3.00
C ALA A 61 -32.24 -18.66 -3.99
N SER A 62 -31.20 -18.16 -4.71
CA SER A 62 -31.36 -17.05 -5.68
C SER A 62 -31.52 -17.47 -7.13
N GLY A 63 -31.47 -18.77 -7.44
CA GLY A 63 -31.59 -19.30 -8.81
C GLY A 63 -30.39 -18.94 -9.73
N VAL A 64 -29.23 -18.55 -9.17
CA VAL A 64 -28.02 -18.17 -9.91
C VAL A 64 -26.85 -19.14 -9.68
N THR A 65 -27.17 -20.37 -9.33
CA THR A 65 -26.21 -21.42 -8.90
C THR A 65 -25.02 -21.57 -9.83
N ALA A 66 -25.22 -21.59 -11.15
CA ALA A 66 -24.11 -21.77 -12.10
C ALA A 66 -23.11 -20.60 -12.08
N ALA A 67 -23.59 -19.36 -12.00
CA ALA A 67 -22.73 -18.18 -11.96
C ALA A 67 -21.99 -18.06 -10.63
N VAL A 68 -22.66 -18.44 -9.53
CA VAL A 68 -22.07 -18.45 -8.18
C VAL A 68 -21.00 -19.55 -8.09
N ASN A 69 -21.27 -20.76 -8.55
CA ASN A 69 -20.31 -21.85 -8.53
C ASN A 69 -19.06 -21.53 -9.37
N GLN A 70 -19.22 -20.86 -10.52
CA GLN A 70 -18.07 -20.41 -11.30
C GLN A 70 -17.25 -19.38 -10.54
N ALA A 71 -17.89 -18.36 -9.94
CA ALA A 71 -17.19 -17.33 -9.17
C ALA A 71 -16.46 -17.91 -7.94
N VAL A 72 -17.06 -18.90 -7.28
CA VAL A 72 -16.43 -19.64 -6.16
C VAL A 72 -15.23 -20.44 -6.65
N SER A 73 -15.34 -21.12 -7.79
CA SER A 73 -14.24 -21.88 -8.38
C SER A 73 -13.06 -20.99 -8.74
N ASP A 74 -13.34 -19.83 -9.34
CA ASP A 74 -12.31 -18.85 -9.72
C ASP A 74 -11.63 -18.26 -8.47
N ALA A 75 -12.41 -17.91 -7.44
CA ALA A 75 -11.88 -17.43 -6.16
C ALA A 75 -11.04 -18.49 -5.45
N ASN A 76 -11.49 -19.73 -5.40
CA ASN A 76 -10.73 -20.83 -4.80
C ASN A 76 -9.42 -21.09 -5.53
N THR A 77 -9.42 -21.04 -6.86
CA THR A 77 -8.20 -21.17 -7.66
C THR A 77 -7.19 -20.07 -7.34
N ALA A 78 -7.66 -18.83 -7.24
CA ALA A 78 -6.83 -17.68 -6.85
C ALA A 78 -6.26 -17.83 -5.43
N ILE A 79 -7.08 -18.32 -4.48
CA ILE A 79 -6.65 -18.55 -3.10
C ILE A 79 -5.61 -19.67 -3.01
N VAL A 80 -5.81 -20.77 -3.72
CA VAL A 80 -4.84 -21.89 -3.74
C VAL A 80 -3.52 -21.44 -4.38
N GLN A 81 -3.57 -20.65 -5.44
CA GLN A 81 -2.37 -20.06 -6.03
C GLN A 81 -1.66 -19.12 -5.04
N ALA A 82 -2.40 -18.25 -4.36
CA ALA A 82 -1.85 -17.37 -3.33
C ALA A 82 -1.21 -18.16 -2.18
N GLN A 83 -1.88 -19.23 -1.72
CA GLN A 83 -1.34 -20.11 -0.67
C GLN A 83 -0.07 -20.84 -1.13
N SER A 84 -0.01 -21.30 -2.37
CA SER A 84 1.19 -21.95 -2.92
C SER A 84 2.37 -20.98 -3.01
N GLU A 85 2.12 -19.71 -3.35
CA GLU A 85 3.15 -18.67 -3.33
C GLU A 85 3.58 -18.33 -1.89
N ILE A 86 2.64 -18.21 -0.95
CA ILE A 86 2.93 -18.00 0.47
C ILE A 86 3.76 -19.15 1.05
N ALA A 87 3.42 -20.41 0.72
CA ALA A 87 4.15 -21.57 1.17
C ALA A 87 5.61 -21.62 0.68
N LYS A 88 5.88 -21.10 -0.52
CA LYS A 88 7.25 -20.95 -1.04
C LYS A 88 8.08 -19.94 -0.23
N TRP A 89 7.42 -19.07 0.55
CA TRP A 89 8.08 -18.05 1.37
C TRP A 89 8.37 -18.51 2.80
N GLN A 90 7.72 -19.55 3.30
CA GLN A 90 7.86 -20.01 4.68
C GLN A 90 9.23 -20.64 5.04
N PRO A 91 9.99 -21.29 4.15
CA PRO A 91 11.33 -21.76 4.47
C PRO A 91 12.46 -20.79 4.13
N ALA A 92 12.16 -19.58 3.68
CA ALA A 92 13.09 -18.75 2.94
C ALA A 92 13.97 -17.82 3.79
N THR A 93 14.11 -18.01 5.09
CA THR A 93 15.16 -17.34 5.85
C THR A 93 16.58 -17.68 5.33
N GLU A 94 16.74 -18.79 4.62
CA GLU A 94 18.01 -19.15 3.99
C GLU A 94 18.06 -18.91 2.47
N GLN A 95 16.93 -18.92 1.76
CA GLN A 95 16.90 -18.73 0.30
C GLN A 95 16.86 -17.26 -0.15
N PHE A 96 16.49 -16.31 0.72
CA PHE A 96 16.51 -14.90 0.39
C PHE A 96 17.93 -14.33 0.22
N ALA A 97 18.93 -14.96 0.83
CA ALA A 97 20.33 -14.57 0.68
C ALA A 97 20.92 -14.87 -0.71
N ALA A 98 20.25 -15.67 -1.55
CA ALA A 98 20.80 -16.16 -2.81
C ALA A 98 20.13 -15.57 -4.08
N ARG A 99 19.14 -14.72 -3.96
CA ARG A 99 18.58 -14.01 -5.12
C ARG A 99 19.04 -12.55 -5.08
N GLU A 100 19.98 -12.23 -5.93
CA GLU A 100 20.16 -10.86 -6.42
C GLU A 100 18.81 -10.43 -7.02
N HIS A 101 17.99 -9.74 -6.23
CA HIS A 101 16.82 -9.07 -6.75
C HIS A 101 17.32 -7.98 -7.70
N ASN A 102 16.97 -8.13 -8.96
CA ASN A 102 17.14 -7.09 -9.95
C ASN A 102 16.23 -5.91 -9.55
N THR A 103 16.74 -5.05 -8.68
CA THR A 103 16.06 -3.87 -8.15
C THR A 103 15.76 -2.84 -9.25
N GLN A 104 16.38 -2.98 -10.43
CA GLN A 104 16.08 -2.16 -11.61
C GLN A 104 14.64 -2.36 -12.12
N GLN A 105 13.99 -3.48 -11.80
CA GLN A 105 12.63 -3.75 -12.28
C GLN A 105 11.55 -2.92 -11.57
N TYR A 106 11.84 -2.39 -10.39
CA TYR A 106 10.92 -1.54 -9.60
C TYR A 106 11.25 -0.05 -9.64
N ALA A 107 12.45 0.30 -10.11
CA ALA A 107 12.86 1.67 -10.39
C ALA A 107 12.54 2.10 -11.85
N GLN A 108 11.80 1.29 -12.59
CA GLN A 108 11.36 1.67 -13.93
C GLN A 108 10.38 2.84 -13.84
N PRO A 109 10.51 3.84 -14.71
CA PRO A 109 9.46 4.82 -14.91
C PRO A 109 8.14 4.08 -15.11
N LEU A 110 7.04 4.60 -14.60
CA LEU A 110 5.70 4.01 -14.56
C LEU A 110 5.13 3.61 -15.95
N THR A 111 5.85 2.77 -16.67
CA THR A 111 5.41 2.17 -17.94
C THR A 111 4.89 0.77 -17.66
N ASN A 112 3.66 0.65 -17.18
CA ASN A 112 3.02 -0.64 -17.03
C ASN A 112 2.18 -0.95 -18.29
N PRO A 113 2.41 -2.09 -18.96
CA PRO A 113 1.72 -2.47 -20.20
C PRO A 113 0.29 -2.98 -19.97
N ASN A 114 -0.49 -2.36 -19.10
CA ASN A 114 -1.91 -2.64 -18.98
C ASN A 114 -2.65 -1.89 -20.12
N PRO A 115 -3.51 -2.56 -20.93
CA PRO A 115 -4.22 -1.91 -22.04
C PRO A 115 -5.01 -0.66 -21.64
N ILE A 116 -5.60 -0.65 -20.44
CA ILE A 116 -6.28 0.53 -19.89
C ILE A 116 -5.26 1.61 -19.54
N GLY A 117 -4.14 1.25 -18.91
CA GLY A 117 -3.04 2.17 -18.62
C GLY A 117 -2.33 2.70 -19.87
N MET A 118 -2.30 1.92 -20.97
CA MET A 118 -1.76 2.39 -22.25
C MET A 118 -2.64 3.45 -22.92
N ILE A 119 -3.97 3.30 -22.84
CA ILE A 119 -4.90 4.31 -23.35
C ILE A 119 -4.80 5.60 -22.53
N GLU A 120 -4.65 5.46 -21.22
CA GLU A 120 -4.52 6.60 -20.31
C GLU A 120 -3.16 7.29 -20.41
N ASN A 121 -2.07 6.52 -20.51
CA ASN A 121 -0.73 7.07 -20.73
C ASN A 121 -0.61 7.81 -22.09
N ALA A 122 -1.40 7.44 -23.08
CA ALA A 122 -1.45 8.17 -24.36
C ALA A 122 -2.15 9.53 -24.24
N THR A 123 -2.95 9.75 -23.19
CA THR A 123 -3.73 10.98 -22.98
C THR A 123 -3.25 11.82 -21.79
N GLN A 124 -2.34 11.29 -20.94
CA GLN A 124 -1.79 12.02 -19.79
C GLN A 124 -0.43 12.65 -20.13
N PRO A 125 -0.14 13.84 -19.60
CA PRO A 125 1.20 14.39 -19.71
C PRO A 125 2.21 13.48 -19.03
N GLU A 126 3.39 13.37 -19.62
CA GLU A 126 4.52 12.63 -19.06
C GLU A 126 4.82 13.12 -17.62
N PHE A 127 5.10 12.19 -16.72
CA PHE A 127 5.49 12.51 -15.36
C PHE A 127 6.79 13.34 -15.34
N LYS A 128 6.71 14.56 -14.79
CA LYS A 128 7.83 15.50 -14.70
C LYS A 128 8.01 15.99 -13.26
N PRO A 129 8.68 15.23 -12.39
CA PRO A 129 8.72 15.47 -10.96
C PRO A 129 9.28 16.81 -10.52
N GLN A 130 10.19 17.40 -11.27
CA GLN A 130 10.81 18.70 -10.97
C GLN A 130 10.43 19.79 -11.99
N GLY A 131 9.36 19.55 -12.72
CA GLY A 131 8.87 20.50 -13.72
C GLY A 131 8.00 21.61 -13.16
N THR A 132 7.34 22.33 -14.04
CA THR A 132 6.39 23.41 -13.72
C THR A 132 5.08 22.87 -13.15
N ASP A 133 4.74 21.62 -13.44
CA ASP A 133 3.62 20.90 -12.86
C ASP A 133 4.08 19.48 -12.50
N PRO A 134 4.42 19.27 -11.25
CA PRO A 134 5.04 18.04 -10.80
C PRO A 134 4.02 16.93 -10.57
N ASN A 135 3.02 16.72 -11.40
CA ASN A 135 2.12 15.61 -11.18
C ASN A 135 0.91 15.89 -10.28
N TYR A 136 0.48 17.11 -10.21
CA TYR A 136 -0.69 17.51 -9.44
C TYR A 136 -1.82 17.88 -10.42
N VAL A 137 -2.50 16.84 -10.96
CA VAL A 137 -3.41 17.00 -12.09
C VAL A 137 -4.86 16.82 -11.69
N TRP A 138 -5.64 17.89 -11.81
CA TRP A 138 -7.08 17.86 -11.61
C TRP A 138 -7.79 17.31 -12.83
N LYS A 139 -8.69 16.35 -12.62
CA LYS A 139 -9.55 15.72 -13.62
C LYS A 139 -11.01 15.99 -13.31
N ASN A 140 -11.78 16.36 -14.35
CA ASN A 140 -13.22 16.61 -14.24
C ASN A 140 -14.06 15.77 -15.20
N ASP A 141 -13.42 14.90 -16.00
CA ASP A 141 -14.12 14.01 -16.89
C ASP A 141 -14.89 12.92 -16.15
N ALA A 142 -15.96 12.45 -16.77
CA ALA A 142 -16.88 11.49 -16.14
C ALA A 142 -16.21 10.14 -15.81
N PHE A 143 -15.24 9.72 -16.65
CA PHE A 143 -14.53 8.46 -16.44
C PHE A 143 -13.65 8.53 -15.21
N SER A 144 -12.82 9.57 -15.07
CA SER A 144 -11.95 9.76 -13.90
C SER A 144 -12.75 9.82 -12.60
N LYS A 145 -13.88 10.54 -12.59
CA LYS A 145 -14.74 10.64 -11.42
C LYS A 145 -15.42 9.30 -11.05
N VAL A 146 -15.93 8.57 -12.04
CA VAL A 146 -16.53 7.24 -11.80
C VAL A 146 -15.45 6.25 -11.33
N ALA A 147 -14.29 6.23 -11.98
CA ALA A 147 -13.19 5.35 -11.61
C ALA A 147 -12.64 5.63 -10.20
N ALA A 148 -12.72 6.88 -9.73
CA ALA A 148 -12.42 7.27 -8.35
C ALA A 148 -13.53 6.94 -7.34
N ALA A 149 -14.64 6.32 -7.77
CA ALA A 149 -15.87 6.13 -6.99
C ALA A 149 -16.51 7.46 -6.50
N LYS A 150 -16.28 8.56 -7.23
CA LYS A 150 -16.74 9.92 -6.94
C LYS A 150 -17.49 10.55 -8.12
N PRO A 151 -18.55 9.91 -8.63
CA PRO A 151 -19.22 10.34 -9.88
C PRO A 151 -19.87 11.73 -9.79
N PHE A 152 -20.14 12.22 -8.58
CA PHE A 152 -20.82 13.50 -8.34
C PHE A 152 -19.89 14.62 -7.88
N ASP A 153 -18.60 14.33 -7.63
CA ASP A 153 -17.63 15.35 -7.30
C ASP A 153 -17.32 16.22 -8.54
N ASP A 154 -17.01 17.49 -8.34
CA ASP A 154 -16.64 18.37 -9.44
C ASP A 154 -15.33 17.95 -10.08
N TYR A 155 -14.35 17.57 -9.26
CA TYR A 155 -13.01 17.19 -9.67
C TYR A 155 -12.46 16.07 -8.78
N VAL A 156 -11.57 15.26 -9.36
CA VAL A 156 -10.67 14.34 -8.66
C VAL A 156 -9.23 14.71 -8.94
N LEU A 157 -8.33 14.46 -8.00
CA LEU A 157 -6.91 14.74 -8.14
C LEU A 157 -6.16 13.45 -8.50
N HIS A 158 -5.42 13.47 -9.60
CA HIS A 158 -4.48 12.41 -9.93
C HIS A 158 -3.05 12.88 -9.65
N ARG A 159 -2.27 12.06 -8.97
CA ARG A 159 -0.86 12.36 -8.63
C ARG A 159 0.11 11.29 -9.12
N VAL A 160 -0.37 10.11 -9.44
CA VAL A 160 0.45 9.01 -9.97
C VAL A 160 -0.20 8.51 -11.25
N PRO A 161 0.54 8.37 -12.34
CA PRO A 161 0.02 7.81 -13.59
C PRO A 161 -0.64 6.45 -13.37
N ALA A 162 -1.75 6.23 -14.06
CA ALA A 162 -2.57 5.01 -13.96
C ALA A 162 -3.22 4.75 -12.57
N SER A 163 -3.15 5.67 -11.61
CA SER A 163 -4.04 5.69 -10.46
C SER A 163 -5.33 6.42 -10.81
N TYR A 164 -6.45 5.79 -10.50
CA TYR A 164 -7.78 6.39 -10.60
C TYR A 164 -8.30 6.87 -9.25
N PHE A 165 -7.51 6.73 -8.20
CA PHE A 165 -7.88 7.25 -6.89
C PHE A 165 -7.87 8.78 -6.91
N ASP A 166 -8.77 9.36 -6.15
CA ASP A 166 -8.68 10.76 -5.79
C ASP A 166 -7.57 10.93 -4.75
N ALA A 167 -6.40 11.37 -5.21
CA ALA A 167 -5.18 11.43 -4.43
C ALA A 167 -5.25 12.47 -3.29
N PRO A 168 -4.45 12.30 -2.22
CA PRO A 168 -4.34 13.29 -1.15
C PRO A 168 -3.91 14.67 -1.69
N ARG A 169 -4.56 15.72 -1.20
CA ARG A 169 -4.18 17.11 -1.49
C ARG A 169 -2.96 17.50 -0.69
N ILE A 170 -2.27 18.53 -1.15
CA ILE A 170 -1.22 19.18 -0.36
C ILE A 170 -1.87 19.77 0.91
N PRO A 171 -1.46 19.33 2.10
CA PRO A 171 -2.06 19.83 3.34
C PRO A 171 -1.58 21.23 3.69
N GLU A 172 -2.38 21.94 4.46
CA GLU A 172 -2.10 23.33 4.85
C GLU A 172 -0.79 23.45 5.64
N GLU A 173 -0.46 22.49 6.49
CA GLU A 173 0.80 22.46 7.22
C GLU A 173 2.03 22.37 6.29
N SER A 174 1.93 21.70 5.14
CA SER A 174 2.99 21.66 4.12
C SER A 174 3.12 23.01 3.43
N ASN A 175 1.98 23.65 3.07
CA ASN A 175 1.97 25.01 2.52
C ASN A 175 2.59 25.99 3.50
N ALA A 176 2.23 25.93 4.78
CA ALA A 176 2.78 26.80 5.83
C ALA A 176 4.29 26.59 6.02
N ALA A 177 4.80 25.35 5.91
CA ALA A 177 6.24 25.10 5.93
C ALA A 177 6.94 25.69 4.70
N MET A 178 6.33 25.54 3.51
CA MET A 178 6.87 26.08 2.26
C MET A 178 7.00 27.60 2.28
N THR A 179 6.08 28.33 2.91
CA THR A 179 6.23 29.80 3.07
C THR A 179 7.45 30.20 3.88
N ARG A 180 8.00 29.29 4.70
CA ARG A 180 9.25 29.46 5.45
C ARG A 180 10.48 28.94 4.71
N GLY A 181 10.32 28.52 3.43
CA GLY A 181 11.38 27.91 2.64
C GLY A 181 11.75 26.50 3.12
N LYS A 182 10.80 25.78 3.72
CA LYS A 182 10.99 24.44 4.27
C LYS A 182 10.04 23.44 3.62
N SER A 183 10.45 22.17 3.62
CA SER A 183 9.57 21.04 3.35
C SER A 183 9.22 20.32 4.64
N LEU A 184 7.93 20.07 4.87
CA LEU A 184 7.45 19.30 6.01
C LEU A 184 7.42 17.81 5.66
N TYR A 185 7.93 16.97 6.55
CA TYR A 185 8.00 15.52 6.43
C TYR A 185 7.31 14.83 7.61
N GLY A 186 6.38 13.95 7.30
CA GLY A 186 5.66 13.12 8.26
C GLY A 186 5.12 11.86 7.57
N PRO A 187 4.40 10.97 8.29
CA PRO A 187 3.90 9.73 7.74
C PRO A 187 2.95 9.99 6.57
N GLY A 188 3.25 9.39 5.40
CA GLY A 188 2.46 9.56 4.19
C GLY A 188 2.89 10.72 3.29
N THR A 189 3.94 11.48 3.62
CA THR A 189 4.45 12.56 2.75
C THR A 189 4.90 11.99 1.40
N PRO A 190 4.40 12.53 0.27
CA PRO A 190 4.88 12.16 -1.05
C PRO A 190 6.32 12.62 -1.28
N LEU A 191 7.14 11.72 -1.82
CA LEU A 191 8.57 11.95 -2.09
C LEU A 191 8.87 11.89 -3.58
N TYR A 192 9.76 12.77 -4.03
CA TYR A 192 10.58 12.56 -5.21
C TYR A 192 11.97 12.11 -4.78
N VAL A 193 12.42 10.97 -5.30
CA VAL A 193 13.78 10.47 -5.12
C VAL A 193 14.47 10.50 -6.47
N ASN A 194 15.67 11.05 -6.51
CA ASN A 194 16.47 11.28 -7.71
C ASN A 194 15.70 12.01 -8.84
N GLN A 195 14.68 12.79 -8.49
CA GLN A 195 13.84 13.62 -9.38
C GLN A 195 12.92 12.85 -10.35
N ASP A 196 12.97 11.54 -10.39
CA ASP A 196 12.21 10.71 -11.34
C ASP A 196 11.37 9.61 -10.68
N THR A 197 11.63 9.28 -9.43
CA THR A 197 10.91 8.24 -8.71
C THR A 197 9.99 8.84 -7.66
N MET A 198 8.68 8.54 -7.76
CA MET A 198 7.71 8.92 -6.74
C MET A 198 7.48 7.78 -5.76
N CYS A 199 7.65 8.09 -4.47
CA CYS A 199 7.40 7.19 -3.35
C CYS A 199 6.67 7.93 -2.22
N THR A 200 6.43 7.21 -1.14
CA THR A 200 5.78 7.74 0.07
C THR A 200 6.69 7.58 1.28
N LEU A 201 6.74 8.57 2.15
CA LEU A 201 7.52 8.51 3.40
C LEU A 201 6.78 7.66 4.44
N THR A 202 7.49 6.71 5.05
CA THR A 202 6.94 5.90 6.15
C THR A 202 6.83 6.72 7.44
N ALA A 203 7.90 7.38 7.81
CA ALA A 203 8.00 8.21 9.01
C ALA A 203 9.17 9.19 8.89
N ALA A 204 9.06 10.31 9.60
CA ALA A 204 10.16 11.21 9.86
C ALA A 204 10.43 11.28 11.36
N GLY A 205 11.69 11.46 11.74
CA GLY A 205 12.13 11.52 13.13
C GLY A 205 13.57 11.96 13.30
N THR A 206 14.14 11.64 14.44
CA THR A 206 15.56 11.85 14.72
C THR A 206 16.25 10.53 15.06
N ASP A 207 17.51 10.42 14.74
CA ASP A 207 18.36 9.32 15.19
C ASP A 207 19.07 9.66 16.52
N ALA A 208 19.84 8.70 17.04
CA ALA A 208 20.57 8.87 18.30
C ALA A 208 21.61 10.00 18.28
N ALA A 209 22.06 10.42 17.09
CA ALA A 209 22.97 11.55 16.91
C ALA A 209 22.23 12.89 16.76
N GLY A 210 20.89 12.90 16.83
CA GLY A 210 20.05 14.09 16.67
C GLY A 210 19.87 14.54 15.21
N ARG A 211 20.31 13.73 14.23
CA ARG A 211 20.07 14.03 12.82
C ARG A 211 18.60 13.82 12.48
N LYS A 212 18.05 14.71 11.65
CA LYS A 212 16.71 14.50 11.09
C LYS A 212 16.79 13.39 10.05
N VAL A 213 15.98 12.38 10.19
CA VAL A 213 15.96 11.22 9.28
C VAL A 213 14.55 10.83 8.90
N GLY A 214 14.39 10.27 7.70
CA GLY A 214 13.16 9.69 7.19
C GLY A 214 13.35 8.25 6.76
N LEU A 215 12.25 7.51 6.70
CA LEU A 215 12.19 6.13 6.21
C LEU A 215 11.27 6.04 5.02
N THR A 216 11.66 5.26 4.01
CA THR A 216 10.83 4.86 2.86
C THR A 216 11.22 3.46 2.40
N ALA A 217 10.61 2.92 1.34
CA ALA A 217 10.99 1.62 0.80
C ALA A 217 12.41 1.61 0.22
N GLY A 218 13.07 0.46 0.27
CA GLY A 218 14.47 0.30 -0.16
C GLY A 218 14.66 0.51 -1.66
N HIS A 219 13.69 0.09 -2.45
CA HIS A 219 13.74 0.25 -3.91
C HIS A 219 13.43 1.67 -4.39
N CYS A 220 13.06 2.60 -3.50
CA CYS A 220 12.78 4.00 -3.87
C CYS A 220 14.03 4.78 -4.25
N GLY A 221 15.22 4.40 -3.76
CA GLY A 221 16.46 5.09 -4.10
C GLY A 221 17.73 4.40 -3.65
N ASN A 222 18.85 4.84 -4.21
CA ASN A 222 20.17 4.38 -3.88
C ASN A 222 20.89 5.39 -2.97
N VAL A 223 21.89 4.93 -2.24
CA VAL A 223 22.72 5.82 -1.41
C VAL A 223 23.33 6.93 -2.26
N GLY A 224 23.11 8.17 -1.83
CA GLY A 224 23.53 9.38 -2.54
C GLY A 224 22.43 10.05 -3.37
N ASP A 225 21.29 9.38 -3.62
CA ASP A 225 20.18 9.96 -4.36
C ASP A 225 19.56 11.13 -3.59
N SER A 226 19.22 12.19 -4.33
CA SER A 226 18.57 13.37 -3.76
C SER A 226 17.10 13.09 -3.41
N VAL A 227 16.61 13.72 -2.35
CA VAL A 227 15.21 13.60 -1.91
C VAL A 227 14.58 14.97 -1.76
N SER A 228 13.35 15.12 -2.30
CA SER A 228 12.50 16.29 -2.09
C SER A 228 11.06 15.87 -1.78
N SER A 229 10.29 16.74 -1.15
CA SER A 229 8.85 16.53 -0.97
C SER A 229 8.11 16.93 -2.25
N ALA A 230 7.22 16.07 -2.73
CA ALA A 230 6.36 16.40 -3.85
C ALA A 230 5.31 17.47 -3.51
N ASP A 231 4.98 17.64 -2.22
CA ASP A 231 4.03 18.64 -1.76
C ASP A 231 4.63 20.05 -1.60
N SER A 232 5.96 20.15 -1.61
CA SER A 232 6.71 21.40 -1.55
C SER A 232 7.94 21.36 -2.45
N TRP A 233 7.77 20.79 -3.65
CA TRP A 233 8.85 20.57 -4.63
C TRP A 233 9.62 21.85 -5.00
N GLN A 234 9.00 23.02 -4.87
CA GLN A 234 9.61 24.33 -5.11
C GLN A 234 10.78 24.63 -4.16
N VAL A 235 10.81 24.01 -2.97
CA VAL A 235 11.94 24.13 -2.02
C VAL A 235 13.19 23.41 -2.54
N GLY A 236 13.00 22.45 -3.47
CA GLY A 236 14.05 21.64 -4.06
C GLY A 236 14.50 20.50 -3.14
N THR A 237 15.73 20.04 -3.35
CA THR A 237 16.31 18.95 -2.56
C THR A 237 16.47 19.35 -1.09
N THR A 238 15.95 18.50 -0.21
CA THR A 238 15.96 18.72 1.25
C THR A 238 16.55 17.55 2.03
N GLY A 239 16.87 16.44 1.35
CA GLY A 239 17.47 15.27 1.93
C GLY A 239 18.29 14.48 0.93
N THR A 240 19.01 13.48 1.43
CA THR A 240 19.80 12.54 0.63
C THR A 240 19.62 11.15 1.22
N VAL A 241 19.57 10.14 0.37
CA VAL A 241 19.57 8.73 0.79
C VAL A 241 20.93 8.41 1.45
N ALA A 242 20.90 8.12 2.74
CA ALA A 242 22.10 7.88 3.55
C ALA A 242 22.40 6.39 3.74
N ALA A 243 21.38 5.54 3.73
CA ALA A 243 21.53 4.10 3.88
C ALA A 243 20.34 3.36 3.25
N ARG A 244 20.58 2.09 2.86
CA ARG A 244 19.61 1.21 2.25
C ARG A 244 19.82 -0.21 2.71
N ASN A 245 18.74 -0.96 2.86
CA ASN A 245 18.76 -2.40 3.05
C ASN A 245 17.84 -3.05 2.01
N GLU A 246 18.40 -3.81 1.08
CA GLU A 246 17.66 -4.46 0.00
C GLU A 246 16.82 -5.63 0.49
N TYR A 247 17.29 -6.33 1.51
CA TYR A 247 16.61 -7.50 2.08
C TYR A 247 15.32 -7.09 2.82
N LEU A 248 15.42 -6.10 3.71
CA LEU A 248 14.27 -5.54 4.43
C LEU A 248 13.59 -4.39 3.67
N ASP A 249 13.97 -4.18 2.42
CA ASP A 249 13.42 -3.18 1.51
C ASP A 249 13.10 -1.84 2.21
N TYR A 250 14.11 -1.25 2.86
CA TYR A 250 13.99 0.08 3.45
C TYR A 250 15.18 0.97 3.10
N THR A 251 14.91 2.25 3.05
CA THR A 251 15.87 3.34 2.82
C THR A 251 15.80 4.34 3.96
N VAL A 252 16.96 4.80 4.42
CA VAL A 252 17.12 5.89 5.39
C VAL A 252 17.51 7.15 4.65
N ILE A 253 16.75 8.22 4.83
CA ILE A 253 17.00 9.54 4.28
C ILE A 253 17.57 10.42 5.39
N GLU A 254 18.70 11.06 5.15
CA GLU A 254 19.20 12.13 6.01
C GLU A 254 18.69 13.46 5.49
N PHE A 255 17.96 14.20 6.33
CA PHE A 255 17.39 15.49 5.98
C PHE A 255 18.31 16.65 6.39
N GLY A 256 18.37 17.66 5.53
CA GLY A 256 19.12 18.90 5.76
C GLY A 256 18.32 19.97 6.53
N SER A 257 18.90 21.16 6.57
CA SER A 257 18.32 22.30 7.29
C SER A 257 16.99 22.80 6.74
N LYS A 258 16.69 22.55 5.47
CA LYS A 258 15.42 22.92 4.81
C LYS A 258 14.29 21.93 5.08
N ALA A 259 14.51 20.85 5.81
CA ALA A 259 13.46 19.92 6.21
C ALA A 259 12.96 20.23 7.63
N GLU A 260 11.65 20.19 7.79
CA GLU A 260 10.95 20.11 9.07
C GLU A 260 10.38 18.68 9.19
N ILE A 261 10.38 18.12 10.39
CA ILE A 261 9.88 16.76 10.65
C ILE A 261 8.72 16.80 11.63
N SER A 262 7.74 15.94 11.39
CA SER A 262 6.53 15.84 12.22
C SER A 262 6.13 14.38 12.39
N ARG A 263 5.48 14.07 13.51
CA ARG A 263 4.77 12.80 13.69
C ARG A 263 3.40 12.78 13.02
N SER A 264 2.94 13.94 12.53
CA SER A 264 1.64 14.09 11.88
C SER A 264 1.82 14.70 10.49
N TYR A 265 1.06 14.21 9.51
CA TYR A 265 1.00 14.76 8.17
C TYR A 265 -0.34 14.42 7.54
N ASN A 266 -1.00 15.42 6.96
CA ASN A 266 -2.28 15.28 6.25
C ASN A 266 -3.33 14.45 7.03
N GLY A 267 -3.49 14.75 8.32
CA GLY A 267 -4.42 14.06 9.21
C GLY A 267 -3.96 12.69 9.71
N VAL A 268 -2.83 12.18 9.25
CA VAL A 268 -2.23 10.92 9.73
C VAL A 268 -1.24 11.22 10.85
N THR A 269 -1.44 10.64 12.02
CA THR A 269 -0.55 10.81 13.18
C THR A 269 0.04 9.48 13.63
N ALA A 270 1.37 9.41 13.67
CA ALA A 270 2.10 8.30 14.26
C ALA A 270 2.28 8.52 15.76
N THR A 271 1.69 7.69 16.57
CA THR A 271 1.85 7.75 18.04
C THR A 271 3.07 6.96 18.49
N GLN A 272 3.37 5.84 17.83
CA GLN A 272 4.46 4.92 18.15
C GLN A 272 4.96 4.20 16.89
N LEU A 273 6.12 3.58 17.01
CA LEU A 273 6.71 2.69 16.00
C LEU A 273 6.70 1.25 16.48
N GLY A 274 6.65 0.32 15.54
CA GLY A 274 6.72 -1.12 15.82
C GLY A 274 5.41 -1.72 16.28
N GLY A 275 5.45 -3.01 16.59
CA GLY A 275 4.29 -3.84 16.85
C GLY A 275 3.84 -4.61 15.62
N THR A 276 2.82 -5.43 15.80
CA THR A 276 2.31 -6.35 14.78
C THR A 276 0.79 -6.32 14.73
N ALA A 277 0.22 -6.64 13.59
CA ALA A 277 -1.19 -6.96 13.44
C ALA A 277 -1.35 -8.46 13.30
N LYS A 278 -2.34 -9.05 13.98
CA LYS A 278 -2.65 -10.47 13.87
C LYS A 278 -3.41 -10.75 12.57
N PRO A 279 -3.32 -11.98 12.02
CA PRO A 279 -4.23 -12.40 10.95
C PRO A 279 -5.68 -12.12 11.32
N GLY A 280 -6.44 -11.53 10.38
CA GLY A 280 -7.81 -11.08 10.58
C GLY A 280 -7.95 -9.63 11.08
N GLU A 281 -6.93 -9.01 11.62
CA GLU A 281 -6.98 -7.60 12.00
C GLU A 281 -6.86 -6.69 10.77
N VAL A 282 -7.60 -5.57 10.81
CA VAL A 282 -7.56 -4.55 9.76
C VAL A 282 -6.42 -3.59 10.03
N THR A 283 -5.61 -3.36 9.00
CA THR A 283 -4.55 -2.36 8.99
C THR A 283 -4.78 -1.38 7.85
N CYS A 284 -4.28 -0.17 7.99
CA CYS A 284 -4.43 0.89 6.98
C CYS A 284 -3.06 1.42 6.55
N LYS A 285 -2.97 1.90 5.31
CA LYS A 285 -1.83 2.69 4.85
C LYS A 285 -2.28 4.02 4.30
N THR A 286 -1.40 5.00 4.28
CA THR A 286 -1.61 6.27 3.55
C THR A 286 -0.46 6.50 2.60
N GLY A 287 -0.77 6.58 1.31
CA GLY A 287 0.23 6.76 0.25
C GLY A 287 -0.22 7.75 -0.81
N VAL A 288 0.70 8.17 -1.66
CA VAL A 288 0.45 9.21 -2.66
C VAL A 288 -0.46 8.76 -3.79
N ALA A 289 -0.41 7.46 -4.15
CA ALA A 289 -1.12 6.95 -5.31
C ALA A 289 -2.59 6.63 -5.02
N THR A 290 -2.87 5.98 -3.88
CA THR A 290 -4.21 5.48 -3.56
C THR A 290 -4.79 6.06 -2.26
N GLY A 291 -4.11 7.06 -1.68
CA GLY A 291 -4.54 7.71 -0.44
C GLY A 291 -4.57 6.74 0.75
N THR A 292 -5.53 6.94 1.64
CA THR A 292 -5.73 6.05 2.79
C THR A 292 -6.62 4.88 2.40
N THR A 293 -6.08 3.68 2.48
CA THR A 293 -6.78 2.42 2.20
C THR A 293 -6.51 1.42 3.31
N CYS A 294 -7.50 0.59 3.61
CA CYS A 294 -7.43 -0.39 4.68
C CYS A 294 -7.70 -1.79 4.12
N GLY A 295 -7.13 -2.79 4.77
CA GLY A 295 -7.34 -4.19 4.41
C GLY A 295 -7.01 -5.13 5.55
N MET A 296 -7.51 -6.34 5.44
CA MET A 296 -7.29 -7.39 6.44
C MET A 296 -5.86 -7.93 6.34
N THR A 297 -5.21 -8.15 7.45
CA THR A 297 -3.94 -8.85 7.53
C THR A 297 -4.17 -10.34 7.34
N TYR A 298 -3.49 -10.94 6.37
CA TYR A 298 -3.56 -12.39 6.09
C TYR A 298 -2.50 -13.16 6.86
N GLN A 299 -1.29 -12.61 6.88
CA GLN A 299 -0.14 -13.25 7.49
C GLN A 299 0.78 -12.24 8.13
N GLN A 300 1.40 -12.64 9.22
CA GLN A 300 2.42 -11.92 9.95
C GLN A 300 3.60 -12.84 10.22
N SER A 301 4.79 -12.43 9.83
CA SER A 301 6.06 -13.06 10.18
C SER A 301 6.93 -12.10 11.00
N ARG A 302 8.17 -12.47 11.25
CA ARG A 302 9.13 -11.58 11.93
C ARG A 302 9.47 -10.33 11.12
N GLU A 303 9.56 -10.47 9.80
CA GLU A 303 10.09 -9.43 8.91
C GLU A 303 9.02 -8.85 7.98
N VAL A 304 7.96 -9.61 7.69
CA VAL A 304 6.98 -9.31 6.66
C VAL A 304 5.57 -9.49 7.17
N GLN A 305 4.69 -8.61 6.75
CA GLN A 305 3.24 -8.77 6.84
C GLN A 305 2.62 -8.75 5.44
N ILE A 306 1.58 -9.57 5.24
CA ILE A 306 0.81 -9.66 4.01
C ILE A 306 -0.62 -9.26 4.34
N ASN A 307 -1.17 -8.32 3.58
CA ASN A 307 -2.50 -7.80 3.84
C ASN A 307 -3.23 -7.44 2.53
N GLN A 308 -4.56 -7.24 2.61
CA GLN A 308 -5.39 -6.83 1.49
C GLN A 308 -5.55 -5.30 1.43
N ILE A 309 -4.55 -4.58 1.84
CA ILE A 309 -4.51 -3.13 1.64
C ILE A 309 -4.36 -2.85 0.14
N CYS A 310 -5.18 -1.94 -0.35
CA CYS A 310 -5.04 -1.46 -1.72
C CYS A 310 -3.78 -0.60 -1.84
N ALA A 311 -2.85 -1.00 -2.70
CA ALA A 311 -1.63 -0.24 -2.99
C ALA A 311 -1.20 -0.44 -4.44
N MET A 312 -0.49 0.54 -4.97
CA MET A 312 0.14 0.51 -6.29
C MET A 312 1.45 1.29 -6.29
N VAL A 313 2.09 1.35 -7.44
CA VAL A 313 3.30 2.19 -7.65
C VAL A 313 3.04 3.61 -7.15
N GLY A 314 4.01 4.18 -6.43
CA GLY A 314 3.89 5.46 -5.71
C GLY A 314 3.56 5.30 -4.22
N ASP A 315 2.81 4.26 -3.83
CA ASP A 315 2.56 3.94 -2.42
C ASP A 315 3.74 3.22 -1.73
N SER A 316 4.80 2.90 -2.48
CA SER A 316 6.04 2.34 -1.94
C SER A 316 6.58 3.22 -0.82
N GLY A 317 6.87 2.61 0.34
CA GLY A 317 7.28 3.35 1.53
C GLY A 317 6.12 3.88 2.38
N ALA A 318 4.88 3.77 1.95
CA ALA A 318 3.73 4.23 2.74
C ALA A 318 3.69 3.54 4.13
N PRO A 319 3.36 4.28 5.21
CA PRO A 319 3.22 3.70 6.54
C PRO A 319 2.04 2.73 6.59
N VAL A 320 2.28 1.51 7.04
CA VAL A 320 1.21 0.59 7.44
C VAL A 320 0.94 0.79 8.92
N MET A 321 -0.31 1.09 9.25
CA MET A 321 -0.69 1.55 10.58
C MET A 321 -1.75 0.63 11.20
N SER A 322 -1.63 0.46 12.51
CA SER A 322 -2.63 -0.14 13.39
C SER A 322 -2.73 0.69 14.66
N ASN A 323 -3.93 1.17 14.99
CA ASN A 323 -4.20 1.94 16.22
C ASN A 323 -3.22 3.11 16.47
N GLY A 324 -2.92 3.89 15.41
CA GLY A 324 -1.98 5.02 15.48
C GLY A 324 -0.49 4.63 15.52
N ARG A 325 -0.15 3.35 15.50
CA ARG A 325 1.23 2.86 15.43
C ARG A 325 1.62 2.59 13.98
N ILE A 326 2.81 2.96 13.59
CA ILE A 326 3.41 2.49 12.32
C ILE A 326 4.03 1.12 12.57
N ILE A 327 3.38 0.08 12.04
CA ILE A 327 3.80 -1.32 12.22
C ILE A 327 4.59 -1.85 11.02
N GLY A 328 4.61 -1.13 9.90
CA GLY A 328 5.36 -1.55 8.71
C GLY A 328 5.43 -0.49 7.63
N THR A 329 6.12 -0.84 6.56
CA THR A 329 6.37 -0.03 5.36
C THR A 329 5.92 -0.79 4.14
N VAL A 330 5.07 -0.20 3.30
CA VAL A 330 4.64 -0.83 2.03
C VAL A 330 5.85 -1.07 1.13
N SER A 331 5.97 -2.31 0.66
CA SER A 331 7.07 -2.77 -0.19
C SER A 331 6.59 -3.07 -1.61
N ARG A 332 5.77 -4.09 -1.80
CA ARG A 332 5.39 -4.59 -3.14
C ARG A 332 4.09 -5.37 -3.12
N GLY A 333 3.60 -5.74 -4.31
CA GLY A 333 2.58 -6.78 -4.46
C GLY A 333 3.15 -8.17 -4.17
N LEU A 334 2.33 -9.06 -3.63
CA LEU A 334 2.73 -10.42 -3.26
C LEU A 334 3.00 -11.31 -4.48
N ILE A 335 2.14 -11.24 -5.49
CA ILE A 335 2.13 -12.16 -6.61
C ILE A 335 2.51 -11.42 -7.90
N PRO A 336 3.65 -11.74 -8.53
CA PRO A 336 4.02 -11.14 -9.81
C PRO A 336 2.93 -11.35 -10.87
N GLY A 337 2.59 -10.30 -11.59
CA GLY A 337 1.61 -10.34 -12.68
C GLY A 337 0.14 -10.20 -12.26
N LEU A 338 -0.18 -10.21 -10.97
CA LEU A 338 -1.52 -9.80 -10.55
C LEU A 338 -1.67 -8.27 -10.64
N PRO A 339 -2.89 -7.79 -10.97
CA PRO A 339 -3.14 -6.37 -11.10
C PRO A 339 -2.94 -5.63 -9.78
N GLU A 340 -2.31 -4.49 -9.85
CA GLU A 340 -2.26 -3.53 -8.75
C GLU A 340 -3.65 -2.97 -8.45
N CYS A 341 -3.81 -2.38 -7.28
CA CYS A 341 -5.04 -1.68 -6.94
C CYS A 341 -5.02 -0.25 -7.49
N ARG A 342 -5.70 -0.01 -8.60
CA ARG A 342 -5.68 1.26 -9.33
C ARG A 342 -6.94 2.09 -9.16
N SER A 343 -8.01 1.49 -8.67
CA SER A 343 -9.32 2.12 -8.52
C SER A 343 -10.03 1.57 -7.28
N PRO A 344 -10.71 2.42 -6.49
CA PRO A 344 -11.55 1.94 -5.39
C PRO A 344 -12.65 0.97 -5.83
N LEU A 345 -13.02 0.98 -7.13
CA LEU A 345 -14.02 0.07 -7.68
C LEU A 345 -13.54 -1.40 -7.79
N GLN A 346 -12.23 -1.64 -7.69
CA GLN A 346 -11.69 -3.00 -7.68
C GLN A 346 -12.09 -3.77 -6.41
N GLY A 347 -12.38 -3.05 -5.31
CA GLY A 347 -12.63 -3.69 -4.02
C GLY A 347 -11.44 -4.59 -3.64
N PRO A 348 -11.67 -5.87 -3.27
CA PRO A 348 -10.60 -6.79 -2.92
C PRO A 348 -9.90 -7.45 -4.14
N LEU A 349 -10.30 -7.12 -5.37
CA LEU A 349 -9.78 -7.77 -6.58
C LEU A 349 -8.47 -7.14 -7.05
N HIS A 350 -7.45 -7.20 -6.22
CA HIS A 350 -6.11 -6.72 -6.52
C HIS A 350 -5.05 -7.57 -5.83
N ASN A 351 -3.81 -7.37 -6.21
CA ASN A 351 -2.66 -8.05 -5.63
C ASN A 351 -2.58 -7.74 -4.13
N PRO A 352 -2.49 -8.74 -3.25
CA PRO A 352 -2.20 -8.52 -1.84
C PRO A 352 -0.90 -7.74 -1.66
N THR A 353 -0.86 -6.86 -0.68
CA THR A 353 0.28 -6.00 -0.40
C THR A 353 1.22 -6.67 0.60
N VAL A 354 2.50 -6.68 0.27
CA VAL A 354 3.60 -7.02 1.18
C VAL A 354 4.12 -5.75 1.82
N ALA A 355 4.20 -5.74 3.15
CA ALA A 355 4.85 -4.68 3.90
C ALA A 355 5.94 -5.25 4.80
N MET A 356 7.05 -4.52 4.91
CA MET A 356 8.15 -4.87 5.81
C MET A 356 7.85 -4.39 7.22
N ASN A 357 8.09 -5.24 8.22
CA ASN A 357 7.77 -4.92 9.59
C ASN A 357 8.69 -3.85 10.18
N MET A 358 8.09 -2.88 10.87
CA MET A 358 8.83 -1.77 11.47
C MET A 358 9.82 -2.25 12.53
N ASP A 359 9.48 -3.25 13.35
CA ASP A 359 10.40 -3.79 14.36
C ASP A 359 11.66 -4.40 13.74
N ALA A 360 11.52 -5.08 12.59
CA ALA A 360 12.67 -5.64 11.88
C ALA A 360 13.57 -4.54 11.30
N ILE A 361 12.96 -3.50 10.72
CA ILE A 361 13.66 -2.34 10.18
C ILE A 361 14.44 -1.62 11.29
N LEU A 362 13.78 -1.31 12.42
CA LEU A 362 14.43 -0.62 13.55
C LEU A 362 15.56 -1.46 14.16
N ALA A 363 15.36 -2.77 14.33
CA ALA A 363 16.39 -3.67 14.83
C ALA A 363 17.62 -3.73 13.91
N ASP A 364 17.40 -3.74 12.59
CA ASP A 364 18.49 -3.73 11.61
C ASP A 364 19.23 -2.39 11.59
N MET A 365 18.52 -1.27 11.60
CA MET A 365 19.11 0.05 11.68
C MET A 365 20.00 0.20 12.92
N ASN A 366 19.52 -0.27 14.08
CA ASN A 366 20.29 -0.23 15.33
C ASN A 366 21.55 -1.13 15.28
N ARG A 367 21.43 -2.32 14.69
CA ARG A 367 22.56 -3.25 14.51
C ARG A 367 23.60 -2.69 13.54
N ARG A 368 23.14 -2.10 12.44
CA ARG A 368 24.01 -1.49 11.43
C ARG A 368 24.76 -0.27 11.96
N GLY A 369 24.13 0.51 12.84
CA GLY A 369 24.66 1.78 13.32
C GLY A 369 24.61 2.89 12.25
N GLY A 370 25.25 4.01 12.53
CA GLY A 370 25.34 5.15 11.62
C GLY A 370 24.02 5.95 11.51
N VAL A 371 23.72 6.46 10.30
CA VAL A 371 22.52 7.27 10.08
C VAL A 371 21.29 6.41 10.29
N GLY A 372 20.36 6.91 11.12
CA GLY A 372 19.10 6.25 11.46
C GLY A 372 19.14 5.34 12.68
N ALA A 373 20.33 4.99 13.22
CA ALA A 373 20.39 4.20 14.45
C ALA A 373 19.78 4.96 15.63
N GLY A 374 18.90 4.30 16.41
CA GLY A 374 18.15 4.94 17.47
C GLY A 374 17.01 5.82 16.97
N PHE A 375 16.45 5.52 15.78
CA PHE A 375 15.35 6.29 15.19
C PHE A 375 14.15 6.41 16.14
N ALA A 376 13.70 7.63 16.37
CA ALA A 376 12.56 7.96 17.19
C ALA A 376 11.70 9.04 16.52
N LEU A 377 10.38 8.96 16.72
CA LEU A 377 9.44 9.98 16.29
C LEU A 377 9.70 11.30 17.02
N PRO A 378 9.38 12.46 16.41
CA PRO A 378 9.42 13.75 17.09
C PRO A 378 8.52 13.71 18.33
N GLN A 379 8.89 14.44 19.37
CA GLN A 379 8.11 14.49 20.62
C GLN A 379 6.80 15.26 20.46
N HIS A 380 6.74 16.17 19.47
CA HIS A 380 5.56 16.99 19.13
C HIS A 380 5.43 17.14 17.62
#